data_3e62a3cd9c588a320f6150007406b5a8
#
_entry.id   3e62a3cd9c588a320f6150007406b5a8
#
_cell.length_a   1.000
_cell.length_b   1.000
_cell.length_c   1.000
_cell.angle_alpha   90.00
_cell.angle_beta   90.00
_cell.angle_gamma   90.00
#
_symmetry.space_group_name_H-M   'P 1'
#
loop_
_entity.id
_entity.type
_entity.pdbx_description
1 polymer ?
#
loop_
_entity_poly.entity_id
_entity_poly.type
_entity_poly.pdbx_seq_one_letter_code
_entity_poly.pdbx_strand_id
1 'polypeptide(L)'
;MKSKVKSLLISSAVVLALALSGCFNDETASENKVASTGLPADTINNEAFKDLYPLQYESYYAAANDESDTKYGGSVRRSKFMDDKEPLLPILWQGYAFSLDYAEDRGHPFALEDTGGENRTLRIGDNEKQVGACLSCKSSAVPTLIETMGTDYYSGSFLNDVWPKAEEMGHSPIGCSDCHDPQTMELRITRQYAETGFEAIGIDWKTASKNEMRTLVCAQCHVEYYFADDGKTVTFPWDKGVSADAMWEYYESKSATNGDGSFAKDYVSTISGTSIIKMQHPDFETFSQGPHYKAGVACADCHMPYMVQDGKKFSSHQWTSPLKTVEISCQGCHSDKTVDQLKGLVGDIQDNHIAALHEAEEASAKAHYYVNKMITSKVDQSIIAEAQQYVRKGQMYWDYVAAENGAGFHAPQIGMQNCKTSTVASLKAIEIATAALVEKGVDLDELNAEIDKTIAAVQAEQDSTKKRDHALTDYFPNVAPQ
;
A
#
# COMPACT_ATOMS: atom_id res chain seq x y z
N MET A 1 -27.28 -32.28 -65.67
CA MET A 1 -26.75 -30.98 -66.19
C MET A 1 -26.11 -30.20 -65.09
N LYS A 2 -24.82 -29.89 -65.28
CA LYS A 2 -23.95 -29.15 -64.40
C LYS A 2 -24.26 -27.65 -64.47
N SER A 3 -24.24 -26.92 -63.34
CA SER A 3 -23.80 -25.50 -63.30
C SER A 3 -23.70 -25.07 -61.87
N LYS A 4 -22.53 -24.92 -61.37
CA LYS A 4 -21.79 -23.73 -60.88
C LYS A 4 -22.61 -22.72 -60.06
N VAL A 5 -22.40 -22.75 -58.74
CA VAL A 5 -22.27 -21.53 -57.97
C VAL A 5 -21.01 -21.68 -57.10
N LYS A 6 -19.94 -21.06 -57.52
CA LYS A 6 -18.74 -20.73 -56.75
C LYS A 6 -18.79 -19.26 -56.39
N SER A 7 -18.30 -18.94 -55.22
CA SER A 7 -17.80 -17.63 -54.82
C SER A 7 -18.85 -16.62 -54.30
N LEU A 8 -18.87 -16.50 -52.97
CA LEU A 8 -18.82 -15.20 -52.24
C LEU A 8 -18.72 -15.48 -50.72
N LEU A 9 -17.58 -15.83 -50.24
CA LEU A 9 -17.25 -15.88 -48.80
C LEU A 9 -15.78 -15.50 -48.61
N ILE A 10 -15.45 -14.24 -48.91
CA ILE A 10 -14.21 -13.59 -48.47
C ILE A 10 -14.51 -12.11 -48.48
N SER A 11 -14.92 -11.52 -47.38
CA SER A 11 -14.80 -10.09 -47.05
C SER A 11 -15.66 -9.78 -45.80
N SER A 12 -15.27 -10.28 -44.65
CA SER A 12 -15.79 -9.77 -43.36
C SER A 12 -14.85 -10.04 -42.20
N ALA A 13 -13.57 -10.25 -42.43
CA ALA A 13 -12.60 -10.56 -41.36
C ALA A 13 -11.41 -9.58 -41.29
N VAL A 14 -11.53 -8.36 -41.83
CA VAL A 14 -10.42 -7.38 -41.86
C VAL A 14 -10.80 -6.01 -41.25
N VAL A 15 -11.97 -5.83 -40.65
CA VAL A 15 -12.37 -4.52 -40.10
C VAL A 15 -12.44 -4.49 -38.55
N LEU A 16 -12.03 -5.54 -37.85
CA LEU A 16 -12.07 -5.56 -36.40
C LEU A 16 -10.67 -5.55 -35.73
N ALA A 17 -9.62 -5.19 -36.46
CA ALA A 17 -8.25 -5.15 -35.94
C ALA A 17 -7.64 -3.75 -35.87
N LEU A 18 -8.43 -2.67 -36.01
CA LEU A 18 -7.91 -1.30 -36.05
C LEU A 18 -8.51 -0.36 -34.99
N ALA A 19 -9.18 -0.89 -33.97
CA ALA A 19 -9.74 -0.07 -32.89
C ALA A 19 -9.08 -0.29 -31.52
N LEU A 20 -7.99 -1.06 -31.43
CA LEU A 20 -7.25 -1.32 -30.17
C LEU A 20 -5.84 -0.70 -30.16
N SER A 21 -5.51 0.20 -31.06
CA SER A 21 -4.18 0.82 -31.14
C SER A 21 -4.12 2.25 -30.61
N GLY A 22 -5.03 2.64 -29.73
CA GLY A 22 -5.09 4.01 -29.18
C GLY A 22 -4.26 4.26 -27.92
N CYS A 23 -3.83 3.22 -27.22
CA CYS A 23 -3.06 3.35 -25.95
C CYS A 23 -1.58 3.02 -26.09
N PHE A 24 -1.12 2.56 -27.25
CA PHE A 24 0.31 2.32 -27.49
C PHE A 24 0.88 3.53 -28.22
N ASN A 25 1.39 4.47 -27.47
CA ASN A 25 2.13 5.59 -28.01
C ASN A 25 3.54 5.16 -28.44
N ASP A 26 3.71 5.18 -29.76
CA ASP A 26 4.87 5.67 -30.49
C ASP A 26 6.28 5.22 -30.02
N GLU A 27 6.67 4.02 -30.46
CA GLU A 27 8.08 3.58 -30.46
C GLU A 27 8.93 4.29 -31.52
N THR A 28 8.53 5.45 -32.02
CA THR A 28 9.36 6.29 -32.89
C THR A 28 9.88 7.54 -32.20
N ALA A 29 10.12 7.47 -30.89
CA ALA A 29 11.09 8.37 -30.28
C ALA A 29 12.48 7.81 -30.61
N SER A 30 13.17 8.48 -31.58
CA SER A 30 14.59 8.28 -31.83
C SER A 30 15.33 7.92 -30.54
N GLU A 31 16.27 6.97 -30.63
CA GLU A 31 17.33 6.76 -29.65
C GLU A 31 18.11 8.08 -29.48
N ASN A 32 17.51 9.06 -28.83
CA ASN A 32 18.25 10.14 -28.21
C ASN A 32 18.97 9.48 -27.04
N LYS A 33 20.23 9.05 -27.25
CA LYS A 33 21.16 8.85 -26.14
C LYS A 33 20.98 10.06 -25.24
N VAL A 34 20.38 9.83 -24.07
CA VAL A 34 20.24 10.87 -23.05
C VAL A 34 21.65 11.40 -22.82
N ALA A 35 21.87 12.65 -23.13
CA ALA A 35 23.15 13.28 -22.81
C ALA A 35 23.33 13.14 -21.30
N SER A 36 24.51 12.69 -20.87
CA SER A 36 24.81 12.56 -19.44
C SER A 36 24.41 13.85 -18.73
N THR A 37 23.71 13.73 -17.62
CA THR A 37 23.29 14.86 -16.76
C THR A 37 24.48 15.65 -16.23
N GLY A 38 25.67 15.02 -16.16
CA GLY A 38 26.85 15.55 -15.51
C GLY A 38 26.83 15.38 -13.98
N LEU A 39 25.77 14.81 -13.43
CA LEU A 39 25.68 14.54 -11.98
C LEU A 39 26.50 13.30 -11.60
N PRO A 40 27.08 13.26 -10.39
CA PRO A 40 27.66 12.06 -9.80
C PRO A 40 26.62 10.93 -9.67
N ALA A 41 27.08 9.67 -9.77
CA ALA A 41 26.22 8.50 -9.67
C ALA A 41 25.55 8.35 -8.28
N ASP A 42 26.16 8.89 -7.25
CA ASP A 42 25.73 8.89 -5.85
C ASP A 42 24.91 10.13 -5.45
N THR A 43 24.45 10.91 -6.43
CA THR A 43 23.61 12.08 -6.16
C THR A 43 22.28 11.64 -5.56
N ILE A 44 21.99 12.08 -4.33
CA ILE A 44 20.75 11.77 -3.60
C ILE A 44 19.91 13.02 -3.29
N ASN A 45 20.47 14.22 -3.42
CA ASN A 45 19.75 15.46 -3.15
C ASN A 45 18.95 15.90 -4.37
N ASN A 46 17.64 16.10 -4.19
CA ASN A 46 16.73 16.52 -5.25
C ASN A 46 17.05 17.89 -5.86
N GLU A 47 17.64 18.82 -5.08
CA GLU A 47 18.04 20.14 -5.59
C GLU A 47 19.01 20.06 -6.76
N ALA A 48 19.84 19.01 -6.85
CA ALA A 48 20.78 18.82 -7.94
C ALA A 48 20.10 18.64 -9.32
N PHE A 49 18.84 18.25 -9.33
CA PHE A 49 18.06 18.01 -10.56
C PHE A 49 17.24 19.23 -11.00
N LYS A 50 17.11 20.26 -10.16
CA LYS A 50 16.22 21.41 -10.36
C LYS A 50 16.43 22.13 -11.70
N ASP A 51 17.68 22.49 -12.00
CA ASP A 51 18.00 23.22 -13.21
C ASP A 51 17.98 22.34 -14.47
N LEU A 52 18.16 21.04 -14.31
CA LEU A 52 18.13 20.07 -15.41
C LEU A 52 16.70 19.68 -15.78
N TYR A 53 15.83 19.56 -14.81
CA TYR A 53 14.44 19.09 -14.96
C TYR A 53 13.44 19.98 -14.20
N PRO A 54 13.37 21.29 -14.51
CA PRO A 54 12.62 22.26 -13.72
C PRO A 54 11.12 21.93 -13.63
N LEU A 55 10.48 21.46 -14.71
CA LEU A 55 9.04 21.15 -14.71
C LEU A 55 8.73 19.92 -13.84
N GLN A 56 9.55 18.89 -13.89
CA GLN A 56 9.42 17.72 -13.03
C GLN A 56 9.67 18.08 -11.57
N TYR A 57 10.69 18.88 -11.31
CA TYR A 57 11.02 19.36 -9.97
C TYR A 57 9.88 20.23 -9.38
N GLU A 58 9.35 21.18 -10.15
CA GLU A 58 8.20 21.99 -9.74
C GLU A 58 6.97 21.13 -9.44
N SER A 59 6.66 20.16 -10.32
CA SER A 59 5.52 19.27 -10.11
C SER A 59 5.70 18.34 -8.91
N TYR A 60 6.95 17.92 -8.60
CA TYR A 60 7.26 17.15 -7.40
C TYR A 60 6.87 17.91 -6.12
N TYR A 61 7.24 19.19 -6.04
CA TYR A 61 6.91 20.02 -4.87
C TYR A 61 5.48 20.61 -4.90
N ALA A 62 4.73 20.43 -6.00
CA ALA A 62 3.35 20.91 -6.08
C ALA A 62 2.44 20.28 -5.03
N ALA A 63 2.78 19.10 -4.50
CA ALA A 63 2.08 18.47 -3.39
C ALA A 63 2.02 19.35 -2.14
N ALA A 64 3.01 20.23 -1.92
CA ALA A 64 3.04 21.15 -0.79
C ALA A 64 1.89 22.18 -0.77
N ASN A 65 1.35 22.48 -1.97
CA ASN A 65 0.29 23.47 -2.15
C ASN A 65 -1.07 22.83 -2.47
N ASP A 66 -1.16 21.51 -2.51
CA ASP A 66 -2.38 20.77 -2.84
C ASP A 66 -2.98 20.17 -1.56
N GLU A 67 -3.85 20.93 -0.91
CA GLU A 67 -4.66 20.50 0.23
C GLU A 67 -6.01 19.89 -0.20
N SER A 68 -6.25 19.78 -1.51
CA SER A 68 -7.50 19.20 -2.03
C SER A 68 -7.54 17.70 -1.72
N ASP A 69 -8.73 17.22 -1.40
CA ASP A 69 -8.99 15.84 -1.02
C ASP A 69 -9.93 15.17 -2.01
N THR A 70 -9.98 13.85 -1.97
CA THR A 70 -11.00 13.05 -2.64
C THR A 70 -11.83 12.35 -1.57
N LYS A 71 -12.94 11.72 -1.97
CA LYS A 71 -13.87 11.10 -1.02
C LYS A 71 -13.19 10.11 -0.06
N TYR A 72 -12.19 9.38 -0.53
CA TYR A 72 -11.50 8.34 0.23
C TYR A 72 -10.00 8.56 0.33
N GLY A 73 -9.56 9.78 0.51
CA GLY A 73 -8.16 10.16 0.57
C GLY A 73 -7.77 11.02 -0.63
N GLY A 74 -6.51 11.09 -0.99
CA GLY A 74 -6.06 11.87 -2.14
C GLY A 74 -4.77 12.63 -1.90
N SER A 75 -3.84 12.03 -1.16
CA SER A 75 -2.54 12.61 -0.81
C SER A 75 -2.67 13.81 0.14
N VAL A 76 -3.64 13.73 1.06
CA VAL A 76 -3.78 14.68 2.18
C VAL A 76 -3.47 13.92 3.46
N ARG A 77 -2.65 14.53 4.32
CA ARG A 77 -2.31 13.92 5.60
C ARG A 77 -3.55 13.74 6.47
N ARG A 78 -3.81 12.51 6.87
CA ARG A 78 -4.92 12.12 7.74
C ARG A 78 -4.46 11.17 8.82
N SER A 79 -5.05 11.27 10.00
CA SER A 79 -4.92 10.20 10.99
C SER A 79 -5.85 9.06 10.63
N LYS A 80 -5.33 7.85 10.50
CA LYS A 80 -6.16 6.65 10.27
C LYS A 80 -7.13 6.36 11.41
N PHE A 81 -6.85 6.81 12.62
CA PHE A 81 -7.73 6.66 13.78
C PHE A 81 -8.87 7.67 13.86
N MET A 82 -8.93 8.58 12.91
CA MET A 82 -9.96 9.60 12.78
C MET A 82 -10.64 9.54 11.41
N ASP A 83 -10.47 8.41 10.72
CA ASP A 83 -11.02 8.21 9.38
C ASP A 83 -12.28 7.34 9.45
N ASP A 84 -13.32 7.76 8.79
CA ASP A 84 -14.57 7.00 8.60
C ASP A 84 -14.43 5.86 7.58
N LYS A 85 -13.29 5.79 6.89
CA LYS A 85 -12.95 4.68 6.00
C LYS A 85 -12.72 3.37 6.77
N GLU A 86 -12.13 3.44 7.97
CA GLU A 86 -11.81 2.29 8.82
C GLU A 86 -12.23 2.58 10.28
N PRO A 87 -13.54 2.71 10.55
CA PRO A 87 -14.03 3.21 11.84
C PRO A 87 -13.77 2.30 13.03
N LEU A 88 -13.47 1.02 12.81
CA LEU A 88 -13.16 0.05 13.87
C LEU A 88 -11.67 -0.30 13.98
N LEU A 89 -10.82 0.40 13.24
CA LEU A 89 -9.37 0.27 13.35
C LEU A 89 -8.87 0.33 14.81
N PRO A 90 -9.40 1.21 15.70
CA PRO A 90 -9.01 1.23 17.10
C PRO A 90 -9.26 -0.10 17.85
N ILE A 91 -10.20 -0.91 17.41
CA ILE A 91 -10.46 -2.25 17.95
C ILE A 91 -9.48 -3.26 17.36
N LEU A 92 -9.37 -3.28 16.02
CA LEU A 92 -8.62 -4.30 15.31
C LEU A 92 -7.11 -4.19 15.55
N TRP A 93 -6.58 -2.97 15.78
CA TRP A 93 -5.17 -2.76 16.05
C TRP A 93 -4.81 -2.72 17.54
N GLN A 94 -5.69 -3.15 18.43
CA GLN A 94 -5.38 -3.25 19.85
C GLN A 94 -4.21 -4.22 20.12
N GLY A 95 -3.11 -3.66 20.65
CA GLY A 95 -1.84 -4.37 20.86
C GLY A 95 -0.79 -4.12 19.78
N TYR A 96 -1.15 -3.47 18.68
CA TYR A 96 -0.20 -3.02 17.66
C TYR A 96 0.48 -1.72 18.10
N ALA A 97 1.79 -1.65 17.92
CA ALA A 97 2.55 -0.46 18.34
C ALA A 97 2.06 0.84 17.66
N PHE A 98 1.57 0.75 16.43
CA PHE A 98 1.02 1.88 15.69
C PHE A 98 -0.42 2.25 16.07
N SER A 99 -1.07 1.53 16.99
CA SER A 99 -2.40 1.89 17.48
C SER A 99 -2.45 3.23 18.24
N LEU A 100 -1.30 3.78 18.59
CA LEU A 100 -1.21 5.08 19.28
C LEU A 100 -1.32 6.26 18.31
N ASP A 101 -0.76 6.12 17.13
CA ASP A 101 -0.77 7.15 16.10
C ASP A 101 -0.34 6.58 14.74
N TYR A 102 -1.09 6.88 13.71
CA TYR A 102 -0.75 6.58 12.32
C TYR A 102 -1.42 7.61 11.41
N ALA A 103 -0.63 8.29 10.60
CA ALA A 103 -1.12 9.21 9.60
C ALA A 103 -0.73 8.76 8.19
N GLU A 104 -1.59 9.00 7.23
CA GLU A 104 -1.26 8.82 5.81
C GLU A 104 -0.32 9.93 5.36
N ASP A 105 0.67 9.58 4.53
CA ASP A 105 1.65 10.52 4.00
C ASP A 105 1.00 11.46 2.96
N ARG A 106 1.48 12.69 2.88
CA ARG A 106 1.04 13.70 1.89
C ARG A 106 1.71 13.57 0.54
N GLY A 107 2.52 12.54 0.34
CA GLY A 107 3.31 12.29 -0.85
C GLY A 107 4.82 12.29 -0.59
N HIS A 108 5.58 11.93 -1.60
CA HIS A 108 7.02 11.68 -1.51
C HIS A 108 7.83 12.84 -0.89
N PRO A 109 7.56 14.13 -1.17
CA PRO A 109 8.30 15.23 -0.57
C PRO A 109 8.22 15.28 0.97
N PHE A 110 7.17 14.69 1.54
CA PHE A 110 6.91 14.70 2.98
C PHE A 110 7.21 13.37 3.68
N ALA A 111 7.76 12.38 2.96
CA ALA A 111 7.96 11.04 3.50
C ALA A 111 8.80 10.99 4.79
N LEU A 112 9.78 11.88 4.93
CA LEU A 112 10.58 11.98 6.16
C LEU A 112 9.85 12.72 7.27
N GLU A 113 9.16 13.80 6.93
CA GLU A 113 8.37 14.62 7.84
C GLU A 113 7.26 13.79 8.47
N ASP A 114 6.45 13.12 7.64
CA ASP A 114 5.31 12.34 8.10
C ASP A 114 5.76 11.12 8.92
N THR A 115 6.88 10.49 8.56
CA THR A 115 7.45 9.37 9.34
C THR A 115 8.04 9.84 10.67
N GLY A 116 8.79 10.93 10.67
CA GLY A 116 9.44 11.48 11.86
C GLY A 116 8.49 12.17 12.83
N GLY A 117 7.41 12.75 12.32
CA GLY A 117 6.46 13.54 13.10
C GLY A 117 5.35 12.74 13.78
N GLU A 118 5.30 11.43 13.59
CA GLU A 118 4.28 10.61 14.22
C GLU A 118 4.62 10.21 15.66
N ASN A 119 3.61 10.19 16.52
CA ASN A 119 3.75 9.77 17.91
C ASN A 119 4.28 8.34 18.05
N ARG A 120 4.03 7.46 17.07
CA ARG A 120 4.58 6.11 17.06
C ARG A 120 6.10 6.10 17.06
N THR A 121 6.73 7.02 16.32
CA THR A 121 8.17 7.17 16.26
C THR A 121 8.74 7.72 17.57
N LEU A 122 7.98 8.59 18.25
CA LEU A 122 8.41 9.35 19.41
C LEU A 122 7.95 8.76 20.75
N ARG A 123 6.85 7.97 20.77
CA ARG A 123 6.17 7.54 22.00
C ARG A 123 6.08 6.03 22.20
N ILE A 124 6.43 5.22 21.21
CA ILE A 124 6.50 3.78 21.45
C ILE A 124 7.71 3.55 22.33
N GLY A 125 7.45 3.61 23.60
CA GLY A 125 8.35 3.62 24.74
C GLY A 125 9.75 3.14 24.44
N ASP A 126 10.75 3.89 24.75
CA ASP A 126 12.11 3.72 24.30
C ASP A 126 12.19 3.79 22.76
N ASN A 127 12.44 4.96 22.21
CA ASN A 127 12.73 5.22 20.79
C ASN A 127 13.80 4.27 20.19
N GLU A 128 14.43 3.47 21.02
CA GLU A 128 15.38 2.41 20.69
C GLU A 128 14.74 1.22 19.95
N LYS A 129 13.42 1.07 19.97
CA LYS A 129 12.73 -0.09 19.35
C LYS A 129 12.34 0.13 17.88
N GLN A 130 12.33 1.35 17.39
CA GLN A 130 12.12 1.58 15.97
C GLN A 130 13.41 1.30 15.22
N VAL A 131 13.34 0.31 14.32
CA VAL A 131 14.49 -0.16 13.56
C VAL A 131 14.73 0.68 12.31
N GLY A 132 15.96 0.71 11.82
CA GLY A 132 16.36 1.42 10.62
C GLY A 132 15.59 0.99 9.37
N ALA A 133 15.14 -0.26 9.33
CA ALA A 133 14.28 -0.78 8.26
C ALA A 133 13.03 0.09 7.99
N CYS A 134 12.53 0.83 8.98
CA CYS A 134 11.42 1.76 8.80
C CYS A 134 11.72 2.92 7.83
N LEU A 135 12.99 3.25 7.60
CA LEU A 135 13.40 4.26 6.63
C LEU A 135 13.38 3.76 5.18
N SER A 136 13.32 2.45 4.95
CA SER A 136 13.59 1.82 3.65
C SER A 136 12.81 2.38 2.47
N CYS A 137 11.58 2.84 2.69
CA CYS A 137 10.70 3.42 1.68
C CYS A 137 10.52 4.95 1.84
N LYS A 138 11.41 5.63 2.55
CA LYS A 138 11.19 7.03 2.95
C LYS A 138 12.32 8.00 2.54
N SER A 139 13.52 7.51 2.21
CA SER A 139 14.68 8.37 1.92
C SER A 139 15.53 7.87 0.77
N SER A 140 16.04 8.82 -0.02
CA SER A 140 17.02 8.59 -1.08
C SER A 140 18.41 8.17 -0.55
N ALA A 141 18.69 8.34 0.75
CA ALA A 141 19.94 7.87 1.37
C ALA A 141 19.99 6.35 1.58
N VAL A 142 18.85 5.66 1.51
CA VAL A 142 18.74 4.24 1.87
C VAL A 142 19.69 3.31 1.12
N PRO A 143 19.90 3.41 -0.21
CA PRO A 143 20.84 2.54 -0.90
C PRO A 143 22.27 2.67 -0.33
N THR A 144 22.73 3.88 -0.08
CA THR A 144 24.06 4.15 0.48
C THR A 144 24.16 3.72 1.95
N LEU A 145 23.07 3.88 2.72
CA LEU A 145 23.02 3.38 4.11
C LEU A 145 23.14 1.86 4.16
N ILE A 146 22.43 1.13 3.29
CA ILE A 146 22.53 -0.32 3.20
C ILE A 146 23.95 -0.73 2.78
N GLU A 147 24.55 -0.04 1.79
CA GLU A 147 25.91 -0.33 1.35
C GLU A 147 26.95 -0.11 2.46
N THR A 148 26.82 0.96 3.24
CA THR A 148 27.80 1.33 4.26
C THR A 148 27.63 0.63 5.60
N MET A 149 26.39 0.30 5.98
CA MET A 149 26.04 -0.32 7.27
C MET A 149 25.78 -1.82 7.16
N GLY A 150 25.52 -2.33 5.95
CA GLY A 150 25.15 -3.74 5.77
C GLY A 150 23.86 -4.08 6.51
N THR A 151 23.84 -5.23 7.19
CA THR A 151 22.70 -5.72 7.98
C THR A 151 22.36 -4.81 9.18
N ASP A 152 23.34 -4.07 9.70
CA ASP A 152 23.15 -3.16 10.84
C ASP A 152 22.23 -1.99 10.47
N TYR A 153 22.08 -1.66 9.16
CA TYR A 153 21.09 -0.70 8.71
C TYR A 153 19.67 -1.14 9.11
N TYR A 154 19.33 -2.39 8.88
CA TYR A 154 17.97 -2.86 9.09
C TYR A 154 17.59 -2.98 10.58
N SER A 155 18.49 -3.53 11.40
CA SER A 155 18.25 -3.83 12.81
C SER A 155 18.68 -2.73 13.78
N GLY A 156 19.49 -1.79 13.33
CA GLY A 156 19.96 -0.65 14.13
C GLY A 156 18.80 0.26 14.55
N SER A 157 19.03 1.05 15.60
CA SER A 157 18.05 2.04 16.05
C SER A 157 17.81 3.10 14.97
N PHE A 158 16.54 3.34 14.64
CA PHE A 158 16.17 4.37 13.67
C PHE A 158 16.75 5.73 14.06
N LEU A 159 16.51 6.18 15.30
CA LEU A 159 16.92 7.52 15.75
C LEU A 159 18.39 7.63 16.16
N ASN A 160 18.98 6.55 16.69
CA ASN A 160 20.33 6.65 17.25
C ASN A 160 21.43 6.23 16.27
N ASP A 161 21.15 5.30 15.36
CA ASP A 161 22.15 4.72 14.48
C ASP A 161 21.97 5.13 13.01
N VAL A 162 20.73 5.12 12.49
CA VAL A 162 20.45 5.27 11.06
C VAL A 162 20.16 6.71 10.68
N TRP A 163 19.31 7.40 11.42
CA TRP A 163 18.94 8.79 11.12
C TRP A 163 20.14 9.75 11.11
N PRO A 164 21.05 9.74 12.10
CA PRO A 164 22.20 10.64 12.09
C PRO A 164 23.11 10.45 10.87
N LYS A 165 23.27 9.20 10.39
CA LYS A 165 24.05 8.92 9.17
C LYS A 165 23.36 9.42 7.92
N ALA A 166 22.03 9.31 7.85
CA ALA A 166 21.26 9.88 6.76
C ALA A 166 21.41 11.41 6.71
N GLU A 167 21.38 12.07 7.87
CA GLU A 167 21.61 13.53 7.97
C GLU A 167 23.03 13.93 7.51
N GLU A 168 24.06 13.19 7.91
CA GLU A 168 25.43 13.42 7.47
C GLU A 168 25.58 13.31 5.95
N MET A 169 24.80 12.48 5.28
CA MET A 169 24.76 12.32 3.82
C MET A 169 23.97 13.44 3.12
N GLY A 170 23.31 14.34 3.88
CA GLY A 170 22.44 15.35 3.29
C GLY A 170 21.24 14.71 2.57
N HIS A 171 20.59 13.75 3.22
CA HIS A 171 19.51 12.98 2.64
C HIS A 171 18.35 13.86 2.17
N SER A 172 17.62 13.31 1.20
CA SER A 172 16.31 13.82 0.77
C SER A 172 15.23 12.79 1.08
N PRO A 173 13.96 13.19 1.15
CA PRO A 173 12.85 12.24 1.07
C PRO A 173 12.93 11.47 -0.26
N ILE A 174 11.97 10.59 -0.53
CA ILE A 174 11.90 9.86 -1.80
C ILE A 174 11.90 10.86 -2.96
N GLY A 175 12.82 10.69 -3.91
CA GLY A 175 13.03 11.67 -4.95
C GLY A 175 13.58 11.10 -6.26
N CYS A 176 14.24 11.96 -7.03
CA CYS A 176 14.69 11.65 -8.38
C CYS A 176 15.53 10.38 -8.45
N SER A 177 16.54 10.26 -7.57
CA SER A 177 17.51 9.16 -7.58
C SER A 177 16.95 7.81 -7.11
N ASP A 178 15.79 7.80 -6.48
CA ASP A 178 15.14 6.54 -6.08
C ASP A 178 14.59 5.77 -7.28
N CYS A 179 14.21 6.48 -8.34
CA CYS A 179 13.62 5.92 -9.54
C CYS A 179 14.53 6.06 -10.78
N HIS A 180 15.41 7.05 -10.80
CA HIS A 180 16.26 7.37 -11.94
C HIS A 180 17.74 7.23 -11.60
N ASP A 181 18.51 6.72 -12.52
CA ASP A 181 19.96 6.83 -12.47
C ASP A 181 20.38 8.30 -12.63
N PRO A 182 21.13 8.89 -11.68
CA PRO A 182 21.45 10.31 -11.74
C PRO A 182 22.24 10.73 -12.98
N GLN A 183 23.01 9.84 -13.58
CA GLN A 183 23.85 10.15 -14.73
C GLN A 183 23.09 10.07 -16.06
N THR A 184 22.15 9.14 -16.20
CA THR A 184 21.46 8.84 -17.46
C THR A 184 19.97 9.15 -17.44
N MET A 185 19.38 9.30 -16.27
CA MET A 185 17.92 9.40 -16.02
C MET A 185 17.12 8.17 -16.47
N GLU A 186 17.77 7.08 -16.78
CA GLU A 186 17.09 5.80 -16.99
C GLU A 186 16.44 5.31 -15.70
N LEU A 187 15.29 4.63 -15.82
CA LEU A 187 14.63 4.05 -14.67
C LEU A 187 15.46 2.89 -14.09
N ARG A 188 15.54 2.83 -12.77
CA ARG A 188 16.30 1.81 -12.06
C ARG A 188 15.59 1.34 -10.79
N ILE A 189 15.93 0.15 -10.33
CA ILE A 189 15.58 -0.34 -9.00
C ILE A 189 16.77 -0.06 -8.07
N THR A 190 16.50 0.54 -6.93
CA THR A 190 17.53 0.97 -5.96
C THR A 190 17.45 0.21 -4.65
N ARG A 191 16.38 -0.57 -4.45
CA ARG A 191 16.14 -1.35 -3.23
C ARG A 191 16.47 -2.81 -3.48
N GLN A 192 17.58 -3.31 -2.91
CA GLN A 192 18.04 -4.69 -3.09
C GLN A 192 16.96 -5.71 -2.65
N TYR A 193 16.21 -5.43 -1.59
CA TYR A 193 15.13 -6.29 -1.15
C TYR A 193 13.99 -6.42 -2.18
N ALA A 194 13.76 -5.38 -2.99
CA ALA A 194 12.78 -5.42 -4.07
C ALA A 194 13.26 -6.32 -5.22
N GLU A 195 14.57 -6.33 -5.54
CA GLU A 195 15.12 -7.26 -6.53
C GLU A 195 14.83 -8.71 -6.14
N THR A 196 15.07 -9.06 -4.87
CA THR A 196 14.74 -10.40 -4.34
C THR A 196 13.26 -10.73 -4.46
N GLY A 197 12.39 -9.76 -4.15
CA GLY A 197 10.94 -9.94 -4.30
C GLY A 197 10.51 -10.15 -5.75
N PHE A 198 11.06 -9.38 -6.68
CA PHE A 198 10.78 -9.53 -8.11
C PHE A 198 11.25 -10.88 -8.65
N GLU A 199 12.43 -11.34 -8.25
CA GLU A 199 12.96 -12.67 -8.62
C GLU A 199 12.03 -13.79 -8.13
N ALA A 200 11.47 -13.68 -6.92
CA ALA A 200 10.56 -14.69 -6.36
C ALA A 200 9.30 -14.90 -7.22
N ILE A 201 8.85 -13.88 -7.93
CA ILE A 201 7.70 -13.94 -8.85
C ILE A 201 8.09 -14.00 -10.32
N GLY A 202 9.38 -14.23 -10.62
CA GLY A 202 9.89 -14.43 -11.97
C GLY A 202 10.07 -13.15 -12.80
N ILE A 203 10.16 -11.98 -12.16
CA ILE A 203 10.44 -10.72 -12.83
C ILE A 203 11.94 -10.41 -12.79
N ASP A 204 12.57 -10.33 -13.95
CA ASP A 204 13.91 -9.77 -14.11
C ASP A 204 13.78 -8.32 -14.57
N TRP A 205 13.88 -7.39 -13.63
CA TRP A 205 13.73 -5.96 -13.90
C TRP A 205 14.79 -5.40 -14.88
N LYS A 206 15.96 -6.03 -14.97
CA LYS A 206 17.06 -5.61 -15.86
C LYS A 206 16.73 -5.84 -17.33
N THR A 207 15.78 -6.73 -17.61
CA THR A 207 15.28 -7.03 -18.96
C THR A 207 13.87 -6.48 -19.19
N ALA A 208 13.30 -5.84 -18.18
CA ALA A 208 11.97 -5.26 -18.26
C ALA A 208 11.91 -4.12 -19.29
N SER A 209 10.81 -4.08 -20.02
CA SER A 209 10.53 -2.96 -20.94
C SER A 209 10.40 -1.63 -20.19
N LYS A 210 10.56 -0.53 -20.91
CA LYS A 210 10.35 0.80 -20.33
C LYS A 210 8.97 0.92 -19.67
N ASN A 211 7.95 0.31 -20.24
CA ASN A 211 6.59 0.37 -19.67
C ASN A 211 6.48 -0.44 -18.38
N GLU A 212 7.06 -1.61 -18.31
CA GLU A 212 7.12 -2.40 -17.08
C GLU A 212 7.89 -1.67 -15.98
N MET A 213 9.02 -1.04 -16.32
CA MET A 213 9.79 -0.22 -15.37
C MET A 213 8.97 0.93 -14.77
N ARG A 214 7.99 1.50 -15.49
CA ARG A 214 7.08 2.55 -14.99
C ARG A 214 6.08 2.03 -13.93
N THR A 215 6.04 0.73 -13.72
CA THR A 215 5.35 0.06 -12.59
C THR A 215 6.36 -0.39 -11.54
N LEU A 216 7.46 -1.04 -11.94
CA LEU A 216 8.40 -1.66 -11.01
C LEU A 216 9.11 -0.65 -10.10
N VAL A 217 9.39 0.56 -10.57
CA VAL A 217 9.96 1.61 -9.70
C VAL A 217 9.02 2.03 -8.56
N CYS A 218 7.73 1.87 -8.72
CA CYS A 218 6.74 2.08 -7.64
C CYS A 218 6.68 0.86 -6.71
N ALA A 219 6.72 -0.33 -7.32
CA ALA A 219 6.64 -1.61 -6.62
C ALA A 219 7.87 -1.94 -5.73
N GLN A 220 8.94 -1.12 -5.73
CA GLN A 220 10.00 -1.29 -4.74
C GLN A 220 9.60 -0.80 -3.33
N CYS A 221 8.49 -0.06 -3.20
CA CYS A 221 8.01 0.49 -1.94
C CYS A 221 6.49 0.33 -1.73
N HIS A 222 5.67 0.38 -2.80
CA HIS A 222 4.22 0.23 -2.76
C HIS A 222 3.80 -1.23 -2.86
N VAL A 223 4.11 -1.99 -1.81
CA VAL A 223 3.97 -3.45 -1.72
C VAL A 223 3.70 -3.90 -0.30
N GLU A 224 3.23 -5.11 -0.15
CA GLU A 224 3.27 -5.82 1.13
C GLU A 224 4.69 -6.24 1.48
N TYR A 225 5.06 -6.03 2.75
CA TYR A 225 6.35 -6.45 3.27
C TYR A 225 6.28 -6.74 4.78
N TYR A 226 7.26 -7.46 5.27
CA TYR A 226 7.51 -7.65 6.69
C TYR A 226 9.00 -7.52 7.00
N PHE A 227 9.34 -7.38 8.27
CA PHE A 227 10.73 -7.40 8.72
C PHE A 227 11.10 -8.81 9.16
N ALA A 228 12.04 -9.44 8.44
CA ALA A 228 12.51 -10.77 8.77
C ALA A 228 13.08 -10.84 10.20
N ASP A 229 12.90 -11.96 10.88
CA ASP A 229 13.34 -12.12 12.27
C ASP A 229 14.86 -12.04 12.42
N ASP A 230 15.59 -12.53 11.43
CA ASP A 230 17.04 -12.52 11.35
C ASP A 230 17.57 -11.20 10.78
N GLY A 231 17.64 -10.15 11.57
CA GLY A 231 18.24 -8.88 11.18
C GLY A 231 17.30 -7.83 10.64
N LYS A 232 15.99 -8.07 10.70
CA LYS A 232 14.94 -7.09 10.34
C LYS A 232 14.98 -6.63 8.88
N THR A 233 15.54 -7.44 7.98
CA THR A 233 15.55 -7.14 6.54
C THR A 233 14.11 -7.02 6.02
N VAL A 234 13.87 -5.99 5.23
CA VAL A 234 12.60 -5.84 4.49
C VAL A 234 12.45 -7.03 3.53
N THR A 235 11.35 -7.73 3.61
CA THR A 235 11.11 -8.95 2.84
C THR A 235 9.69 -8.96 2.29
N PHE A 236 9.55 -9.25 1.01
CA PHE A 236 8.24 -9.40 0.37
C PHE A 236 7.74 -10.84 0.51
N PRO A 237 6.50 -11.08 0.93
CA PRO A 237 5.96 -12.44 1.13
C PRO A 237 5.48 -13.07 -0.18
N TRP A 238 6.32 -13.07 -1.23
CA TRP A 238 5.92 -13.39 -2.60
C TRP A 238 6.32 -14.78 -3.11
N ASP A 239 6.98 -15.60 -2.29
CA ASP A 239 7.44 -16.94 -2.71
C ASP A 239 6.32 -17.85 -3.26
N LYS A 240 5.06 -17.55 -2.92
CA LYS A 240 3.88 -18.28 -3.40
C LYS A 240 3.02 -17.46 -4.37
N GLY A 241 3.43 -16.25 -4.68
CA GLY A 241 2.71 -15.29 -5.53
C GLY A 241 2.21 -14.08 -4.77
N VAL A 242 1.51 -13.19 -5.48
CA VAL A 242 1.13 -11.85 -5.00
C VAL A 242 -0.33 -11.72 -4.56
N SER A 243 -1.12 -12.79 -4.57
CA SER A 243 -2.50 -12.72 -4.08
C SER A 243 -2.57 -12.79 -2.56
N ALA A 244 -3.66 -12.30 -1.97
CA ALA A 244 -3.91 -12.45 -0.52
C ALA A 244 -3.89 -13.93 -0.08
N ASP A 245 -4.41 -14.85 -0.92
CA ASP A 245 -4.35 -16.29 -0.65
C ASP A 245 -2.92 -16.82 -0.62
N ALA A 246 -2.07 -16.40 -1.58
CA ALA A 246 -0.66 -16.80 -1.64
C ALA A 246 0.12 -16.26 -0.44
N MET A 247 -0.16 -15.03 0.00
CA MET A 247 0.44 -14.44 1.20
C MET A 247 -0.02 -15.13 2.47
N TRP A 248 -1.31 -15.49 2.56
CA TRP A 248 -1.81 -16.30 3.66
C TRP A 248 -1.05 -17.63 3.76
N GLU A 249 -0.91 -18.35 2.64
CA GLU A 249 -0.14 -19.61 2.61
C GLU A 249 1.34 -19.40 2.96
N TYR A 250 1.94 -18.29 2.52
CA TYR A 250 3.31 -17.92 2.86
C TYR A 250 3.48 -17.76 4.38
N TYR A 251 2.68 -16.91 5.00
CA TYR A 251 2.75 -16.63 6.44
C TYR A 251 2.44 -17.87 7.29
N GLU A 252 1.47 -18.69 6.89
CA GLU A 252 1.18 -19.94 7.59
C GLU A 252 2.32 -20.96 7.44
N SER A 253 2.99 -21.01 6.29
CA SER A 253 4.18 -21.84 6.10
C SER A 253 5.36 -21.39 6.97
N LYS A 254 5.54 -20.09 7.15
CA LYS A 254 6.54 -19.51 8.07
C LYS A 254 6.20 -19.85 9.52
N SER A 255 4.94 -19.76 9.90
CA SER A 255 4.47 -20.14 11.24
C SER A 255 4.81 -21.60 11.57
N ALA A 256 4.66 -22.50 10.61
CA ALA A 256 4.98 -23.92 10.79
C ALA A 256 6.49 -24.18 10.89
N THR A 257 7.34 -23.31 10.36
CA THR A 257 8.81 -23.48 10.37
C THR A 257 9.50 -22.79 11.54
N ASN A 258 8.82 -21.93 12.28
CA ASN A 258 9.36 -21.36 13.51
C ASN A 258 9.48 -22.47 14.57
N GLY A 259 10.73 -22.84 14.89
CA GLY A 259 11.04 -23.99 15.73
C GLY A 259 10.51 -23.91 17.17
N ASP A 260 10.04 -22.75 17.60
CA ASP A 260 9.38 -22.50 18.88
C ASP A 260 7.85 -22.67 18.83
N GLY A 261 7.29 -23.02 17.65
CA GLY A 261 5.84 -23.13 17.42
C GLY A 261 5.10 -21.79 17.38
N SER A 262 5.81 -20.66 17.33
CA SER A 262 5.18 -19.35 17.22
C SER A 262 4.68 -19.12 15.80
N PHE A 263 3.51 -18.46 15.70
CA PHE A 263 2.99 -18.00 14.41
C PHE A 263 3.75 -16.77 13.94
N ALA A 264 3.95 -16.65 12.61
CA ALA A 264 4.37 -15.40 12.01
C ALA A 264 3.35 -14.32 12.41
N LYS A 265 3.81 -13.21 12.97
CA LYS A 265 2.95 -12.16 13.53
C LYS A 265 3.70 -10.84 13.62
N ASP A 266 2.96 -9.76 13.44
CA ASP A 266 3.43 -8.41 13.74
C ASP A 266 3.12 -8.02 15.19
N TYR A 267 1.98 -8.47 15.71
CA TYR A 267 1.57 -8.22 17.08
C TYR A 267 0.59 -9.29 17.61
N VAL A 268 0.27 -9.19 18.88
CA VAL A 268 -0.78 -10.00 19.54
C VAL A 268 -1.91 -9.07 19.95
N SER A 269 -3.13 -9.36 19.48
CA SER A 269 -4.31 -8.60 19.90
C SER A 269 -4.49 -8.66 21.42
N THR A 270 -4.58 -7.52 22.08
CA THR A 270 -4.84 -7.46 23.53
C THR A 270 -6.28 -7.83 23.89
N ILE A 271 -7.19 -7.86 22.92
CA ILE A 271 -8.58 -8.28 23.13
C ILE A 271 -8.67 -9.80 23.12
N SER A 272 -8.24 -10.44 22.03
CA SER A 272 -8.47 -11.88 21.80
C SER A 272 -7.25 -12.77 22.05
N GLY A 273 -6.08 -12.19 22.32
CA GLY A 273 -4.83 -12.94 22.41
C GLY A 273 -4.38 -13.57 21.07
N THR A 274 -4.98 -13.16 19.96
CA THR A 274 -4.69 -13.70 18.64
C THR A 274 -3.40 -13.09 18.06
N SER A 275 -2.53 -13.93 17.50
CA SER A 275 -1.37 -13.49 16.72
C SER A 275 -1.81 -12.93 15.37
N ILE A 276 -1.58 -11.65 15.13
CA ILE A 276 -2.07 -10.92 13.95
C ILE A 276 -0.95 -10.64 12.97
N ILE A 277 -1.25 -10.78 11.69
CA ILE A 277 -0.46 -10.29 10.56
C ILE A 277 -1.03 -8.92 10.17
N LYS A 278 -0.18 -7.90 10.15
CA LYS A 278 -0.51 -6.55 9.67
C LYS A 278 -0.05 -6.40 8.22
N MET A 279 -0.99 -6.16 7.32
CA MET A 279 -0.66 -5.85 5.93
C MET A 279 -0.23 -4.38 5.82
N GLN A 280 0.77 -4.10 4.99
CA GLN A 280 1.34 -2.76 4.92
C GLN A 280 0.63 -1.88 3.86
N HIS A 281 0.93 -2.05 2.58
CA HIS A 281 0.24 -1.37 1.48
C HIS A 281 0.40 -2.19 0.17
N PRO A 282 -0.41 -3.24 -0.01
CA PRO A 282 -0.30 -4.18 -1.13
C PRO A 282 -0.85 -3.60 -2.45
N ASP A 283 -0.33 -2.43 -2.85
CA ASP A 283 -0.81 -1.69 -4.01
C ASP A 283 -0.42 -2.38 -5.32
N PHE A 284 0.88 -2.76 -5.47
CA PHE A 284 1.33 -3.48 -6.66
C PHE A 284 0.65 -4.84 -6.80
N GLU A 285 0.53 -5.57 -5.72
CA GLU A 285 -0.09 -6.88 -5.68
C GLU A 285 -1.56 -6.80 -6.11
N THR A 286 -2.30 -5.84 -5.59
CA THR A 286 -3.70 -5.62 -5.99
C THR A 286 -3.78 -5.15 -7.43
N PHE A 287 -3.00 -4.13 -7.82
CA PHE A 287 -2.99 -3.59 -9.18
C PHE A 287 -2.63 -4.63 -10.23
N SER A 288 -1.63 -5.50 -9.96
CA SER A 288 -1.18 -6.54 -10.89
C SER A 288 -2.25 -7.58 -11.21
N GLN A 289 -3.25 -7.74 -10.36
CA GLN A 289 -4.41 -8.60 -10.58
C GLN A 289 -5.56 -7.89 -11.32
N GLY A 290 -5.49 -6.55 -11.43
CA GLY A 290 -6.52 -5.68 -11.97
C GLY A 290 -6.62 -5.65 -13.50
N PRO A 291 -7.70 -5.06 -14.02
CA PRO A 291 -7.91 -4.96 -15.46
C PRO A 291 -6.93 -4.04 -16.16
N HIS A 292 -6.52 -2.94 -15.54
CA HIS A 292 -5.60 -1.97 -16.14
C HIS A 292 -4.20 -2.58 -16.33
N TYR A 293 -3.66 -3.27 -15.33
CA TYR A 293 -2.39 -3.99 -15.47
C TYR A 293 -2.43 -5.03 -16.59
N LYS A 294 -3.52 -5.82 -16.66
CA LYS A 294 -3.73 -6.83 -17.73
C LYS A 294 -3.85 -6.20 -19.13
N ALA A 295 -4.25 -4.94 -19.20
CA ALA A 295 -4.28 -4.16 -20.44
C ALA A 295 -2.95 -3.46 -20.74
N GLY A 296 -1.89 -3.69 -19.96
CA GLY A 296 -0.56 -3.09 -20.17
C GLY A 296 -0.43 -1.66 -19.67
N VAL A 297 -1.35 -1.19 -18.82
CA VAL A 297 -1.27 0.14 -18.19
C VAL A 297 -0.28 0.08 -17.03
N ALA A 298 0.59 1.07 -16.92
CA ALA A 298 1.54 1.22 -15.81
C ALA A 298 1.01 2.15 -14.71
N CYS A 299 1.54 2.04 -13.50
CA CYS A 299 1.22 2.96 -12.40
C CYS A 299 1.39 4.43 -12.81
N ALA A 300 2.49 4.72 -13.50
CA ALA A 300 2.81 6.07 -13.95
C ALA A 300 1.84 6.62 -15.02
N ASP A 301 1.06 5.80 -15.72
CA ASP A 301 0.08 6.29 -16.68
C ASP A 301 -1.05 7.07 -16.01
N CYS A 302 -1.42 6.67 -14.78
CA CYS A 302 -2.46 7.31 -14.00
C CYS A 302 -1.90 8.33 -12.99
N HIS A 303 -0.82 7.96 -12.27
CA HIS A 303 -0.27 8.77 -11.17
C HIS A 303 0.79 9.78 -11.59
N MET A 304 1.30 9.68 -12.82
CA MET A 304 2.28 10.60 -13.43
C MET A 304 1.85 10.99 -14.85
N PRO A 305 0.63 11.56 -15.02
CA PRO A 305 0.11 11.86 -16.35
C PRO A 305 1.00 12.87 -17.10
N TYR A 306 0.98 12.81 -18.43
CA TYR A 306 1.69 13.78 -19.24
C TYR A 306 0.95 15.12 -19.23
N MET A 307 1.67 16.16 -18.83
CA MET A 307 1.23 17.55 -18.84
C MET A 307 1.93 18.35 -19.94
N VAL A 308 1.38 19.51 -20.27
CA VAL A 308 2.00 20.49 -21.19
C VAL A 308 2.04 21.83 -20.47
N GLN A 309 3.24 22.38 -20.33
CA GLN A 309 3.47 23.73 -19.79
C GLN A 309 4.43 24.48 -20.72
N ASP A 310 4.06 25.67 -21.14
CA ASP A 310 4.82 26.50 -22.08
C ASP A 310 5.22 25.76 -23.38
N GLY A 311 4.31 24.91 -23.88
CA GLY A 311 4.53 24.09 -25.07
C GLY A 311 5.46 22.90 -24.88
N LYS A 312 5.95 22.63 -23.68
CA LYS A 312 6.80 21.47 -23.35
C LYS A 312 5.95 20.37 -22.69
N LYS A 313 6.00 19.16 -23.26
CA LYS A 313 5.38 17.97 -22.70
C LYS A 313 6.32 17.36 -21.65
N PHE A 314 5.79 17.04 -20.46
CA PHE A 314 6.53 16.39 -19.39
C PHE A 314 5.61 15.47 -18.58
N SER A 315 6.16 14.50 -17.86
CA SER A 315 5.44 13.66 -16.91
C SER A 315 5.33 14.36 -15.57
N SER A 316 4.14 14.48 -15.03
CA SER A 316 3.93 15.03 -13.68
C SER A 316 4.60 14.16 -12.63
N HIS A 317 5.26 14.78 -11.65
CA HIS A 317 5.86 14.11 -10.51
C HIS A 317 5.16 14.47 -9.20
N GLN A 318 3.90 14.90 -9.29
CA GLN A 318 3.11 15.22 -8.09
C GLN A 318 2.62 13.98 -7.33
N TRP A 319 2.52 12.82 -7.95
CA TRP A 319 2.03 11.56 -7.38
C TRP A 319 0.81 11.74 -6.46
N THR A 320 -0.24 12.26 -7.02
CA THR A 320 -1.50 12.46 -6.32
C THR A 320 -2.58 11.51 -6.85
N SER A 321 -3.76 11.54 -6.25
CA SER A 321 -4.90 10.78 -6.76
C SER A 321 -5.24 11.16 -8.20
N PRO A 322 -5.35 10.20 -9.14
CA PRO A 322 -5.79 10.47 -10.51
C PRO A 322 -7.17 11.12 -10.63
N LEU A 323 -7.99 11.07 -9.57
CA LEU A 323 -9.28 11.78 -9.50
C LEU A 323 -9.13 13.30 -9.51
N LYS A 324 -7.94 13.83 -9.23
CA LYS A 324 -7.63 15.26 -9.34
C LYS A 324 -7.31 15.70 -10.78
N THR A 325 -6.99 14.74 -11.65
CA THR A 325 -6.51 14.97 -13.03
C THR A 325 -7.19 14.06 -14.05
N VAL A 326 -8.48 13.75 -13.88
CA VAL A 326 -9.24 12.78 -14.70
C VAL A 326 -9.17 13.08 -16.20
N GLU A 327 -9.15 14.36 -16.59
CA GLU A 327 -9.03 14.79 -17.98
C GLU A 327 -7.77 14.27 -18.66
N ILE A 328 -6.68 14.16 -17.93
CA ILE A 328 -5.38 13.71 -18.44
C ILE A 328 -5.06 12.25 -18.06
N SER A 329 -5.43 11.85 -16.87
CA SER A 329 -5.13 10.50 -16.36
C SER A 329 -6.04 9.41 -16.93
N CYS A 330 -7.30 9.76 -17.27
CA CYS A 330 -8.32 8.77 -17.66
C CYS A 330 -8.80 8.95 -19.11
N GLN A 331 -9.13 10.20 -19.53
CA GLN A 331 -9.75 10.43 -20.83
C GLN A 331 -8.83 10.18 -22.03
N GLY A 332 -7.50 10.10 -21.80
CA GLY A 332 -6.57 9.68 -22.85
C GLY A 332 -6.91 8.31 -23.44
N CYS A 333 -7.39 7.38 -22.61
CA CYS A 333 -7.81 6.05 -23.01
C CYS A 333 -9.35 5.91 -23.06
N HIS A 334 -10.09 6.62 -22.20
CA HIS A 334 -11.54 6.58 -22.08
C HIS A 334 -12.22 7.80 -22.70
N SER A 335 -11.85 8.12 -23.94
CA SER A 335 -12.34 9.31 -24.66
C SER A 335 -13.84 9.29 -24.98
N ASP A 336 -14.48 8.14 -24.86
CA ASP A 336 -15.94 7.93 -25.01
C ASP A 336 -16.76 8.41 -23.79
N LYS A 337 -16.09 8.77 -22.68
CA LYS A 337 -16.73 9.16 -21.42
C LYS A 337 -16.39 10.60 -21.03
N THR A 338 -17.34 11.26 -20.40
CA THR A 338 -17.07 12.56 -19.77
C THR A 338 -16.33 12.38 -18.45
N VAL A 339 -15.70 13.46 -17.95
CA VAL A 339 -15.03 13.52 -16.67
C VAL A 339 -15.99 13.10 -15.54
N ASP A 340 -17.21 13.63 -15.54
CA ASP A 340 -18.22 13.31 -14.52
C ASP A 340 -18.63 11.84 -14.55
N GLN A 341 -18.74 11.23 -15.74
CA GLN A 341 -19.02 9.80 -15.86
C GLN A 341 -17.87 8.95 -15.32
N LEU A 342 -16.61 9.35 -15.58
CA LEU A 342 -15.44 8.65 -15.05
C LEU A 342 -15.33 8.79 -13.53
N LYS A 343 -15.51 10.01 -12.99
CA LYS A 343 -15.55 10.24 -11.53
C LYS A 343 -16.69 9.47 -10.87
N GLY A 344 -17.87 9.43 -11.49
CA GLY A 344 -18.99 8.64 -11.00
C GLY A 344 -18.69 7.15 -10.94
N LEU A 345 -18.10 6.60 -12.01
CA LEU A 345 -17.72 5.17 -12.07
C LEU A 345 -16.71 4.80 -10.98
N VAL A 346 -15.68 5.64 -10.77
CA VAL A 346 -14.71 5.43 -9.70
C VAL A 346 -15.37 5.52 -8.34
N GLY A 347 -16.22 6.52 -8.12
CA GLY A 347 -17.00 6.69 -6.90
C GLY A 347 -17.87 5.48 -6.56
N ASP A 348 -18.61 4.95 -7.53
CA ASP A 348 -19.43 3.76 -7.34
C ASP A 348 -18.60 2.51 -6.98
N ILE A 349 -17.42 2.35 -7.59
CA ILE A 349 -16.49 1.26 -7.26
C ILE A 349 -16.02 1.39 -5.82
N GLN A 350 -15.54 2.58 -5.45
CA GLN A 350 -15.02 2.84 -4.11
C GLN A 350 -16.10 2.73 -3.03
N ASP A 351 -17.31 3.25 -3.28
CA ASP A 351 -18.44 3.16 -2.33
C ASP A 351 -18.83 1.71 -2.05
N ASN A 352 -18.94 0.88 -3.09
CA ASN A 352 -19.25 -0.54 -2.92
C ASN A 352 -18.14 -1.27 -2.17
N HIS A 353 -16.89 -0.90 -2.45
CA HIS A 353 -15.74 -1.51 -1.81
C HIS A 353 -15.67 -1.17 -0.31
N ILE A 354 -15.84 0.11 0.05
CA ILE A 354 -15.86 0.56 1.44
C ILE A 354 -17.03 -0.06 2.22
N ALA A 355 -18.20 -0.18 1.60
CA ALA A 355 -19.34 -0.87 2.23
C ALA A 355 -18.98 -2.33 2.58
N ALA A 356 -18.35 -3.06 1.66
CA ALA A 356 -17.92 -4.44 1.92
C ALA A 356 -16.77 -4.50 2.95
N LEU A 357 -15.89 -3.51 2.96
CA LEU A 357 -14.83 -3.38 3.96
C LEU A 357 -15.41 -3.21 5.37
N HIS A 358 -16.41 -2.35 5.54
CA HIS A 358 -17.09 -2.14 6.82
C HIS A 358 -17.79 -3.41 7.32
N GLU A 359 -18.44 -4.19 6.44
CA GLU A 359 -19.03 -5.48 6.82
C GLU A 359 -17.95 -6.46 7.35
N ALA A 360 -16.81 -6.53 6.68
CA ALA A 360 -15.70 -7.37 7.08
C ALA A 360 -15.06 -6.88 8.39
N GLU A 361 -14.92 -5.58 8.55
CA GLU A 361 -14.40 -4.92 9.74
C GLU A 361 -15.25 -5.21 10.97
N GLU A 362 -16.57 -5.03 10.86
CA GLU A 362 -17.51 -5.31 11.94
C GLU A 362 -17.50 -6.79 12.34
N ALA A 363 -17.52 -7.69 11.38
CA ALA A 363 -17.44 -9.12 11.64
C ALA A 363 -16.14 -9.51 12.34
N SER A 364 -15.00 -8.91 11.92
CA SER A 364 -13.70 -9.16 12.53
C SER A 364 -13.64 -8.60 13.96
N ALA A 365 -14.12 -7.38 14.20
CA ALA A 365 -14.18 -6.78 15.52
C ALA A 365 -15.04 -7.62 16.49
N LYS A 366 -16.23 -8.06 16.05
CA LYS A 366 -17.09 -8.96 16.85
C LYS A 366 -16.37 -10.26 17.18
N ALA A 367 -15.67 -10.88 16.24
CA ALA A 367 -14.93 -12.12 16.45
C ALA A 367 -13.88 -11.99 17.54
N HIS A 368 -13.16 -10.86 17.63
CA HIS A 368 -12.24 -10.60 18.74
C HIS A 368 -12.91 -10.60 20.10
N TYR A 369 -14.06 -9.96 20.23
CA TYR A 369 -14.79 -9.92 21.51
C TYR A 369 -15.39 -11.27 21.88
N TYR A 370 -15.86 -12.06 20.93
CA TYR A 370 -16.33 -13.42 21.15
C TYR A 370 -15.21 -14.32 21.69
N VAL A 371 -14.01 -14.25 21.10
CA VAL A 371 -12.83 -14.98 21.59
C VAL A 371 -12.40 -14.48 22.98
N ASN A 372 -12.46 -13.19 23.25
CA ASN A 372 -12.22 -12.65 24.59
C ASN A 372 -13.19 -13.25 25.60
N LYS A 373 -14.48 -13.36 25.28
CA LYS A 373 -15.48 -13.98 26.13
C LYS A 373 -15.20 -15.46 26.37
N MET A 374 -14.72 -16.20 25.37
CA MET A 374 -14.29 -17.60 25.54
C MET A 374 -13.16 -17.71 26.60
N ILE A 375 -12.15 -16.83 26.48
CA ILE A 375 -11.01 -16.79 27.41
C ILE A 375 -11.51 -16.52 28.84
N THR A 376 -12.32 -15.49 29.03
CA THR A 376 -12.84 -15.10 30.35
C THR A 376 -13.80 -16.11 30.95
N SER A 377 -14.52 -16.86 30.10
CA SER A 377 -15.42 -17.95 30.50
C SER A 377 -14.70 -19.30 30.66
N LYS A 378 -13.38 -19.33 30.52
CA LYS A 378 -12.54 -20.53 30.68
C LYS A 378 -13.01 -21.69 29.79
N VAL A 379 -13.23 -21.40 28.52
CA VAL A 379 -13.41 -22.39 27.45
C VAL A 379 -12.10 -23.17 27.27
N ASP A 380 -12.18 -24.40 26.77
CA ASP A 380 -10.99 -25.21 26.49
C ASP A 380 -10.04 -24.48 25.53
N GLN A 381 -8.74 -24.54 25.83
CA GLN A 381 -7.72 -23.80 25.08
C GLN A 381 -7.62 -24.24 23.63
N SER A 382 -7.92 -25.50 23.32
CA SER A 382 -7.92 -26.01 21.95
C SER A 382 -9.03 -25.38 21.09
N ILE A 383 -10.21 -25.15 21.68
CA ILE A 383 -11.33 -24.49 21.00
C ILE A 383 -11.05 -23.00 20.83
N ILE A 384 -10.44 -22.37 21.84
CA ILE A 384 -10.00 -20.97 21.75
C ILE A 384 -8.98 -20.82 20.60
N ALA A 385 -7.98 -21.70 20.53
CA ALA A 385 -6.95 -21.66 19.49
C ALA A 385 -7.55 -21.86 18.09
N GLU A 386 -8.55 -22.74 17.95
CA GLU A 386 -9.27 -22.90 16.68
C GLU A 386 -9.98 -21.62 16.27
N ALA A 387 -10.72 -20.97 17.17
CA ALA A 387 -11.38 -19.69 16.89
C ALA A 387 -10.37 -18.58 16.55
N GLN A 388 -9.26 -18.51 17.26
CA GLN A 388 -8.17 -17.55 17.00
C GLN A 388 -7.58 -17.68 15.59
N GLN A 389 -7.48 -18.90 15.03
CA GLN A 389 -7.04 -19.10 13.65
C GLN A 389 -7.97 -18.43 12.65
N TYR A 390 -9.27 -18.50 12.87
CA TYR A 390 -10.24 -17.84 12.02
C TYR A 390 -10.27 -16.30 12.21
N VAL A 391 -10.08 -15.81 13.44
CA VAL A 391 -9.87 -14.37 13.70
C VAL A 391 -8.65 -13.86 12.94
N ARG A 392 -7.51 -14.55 13.08
CA ARG A 392 -6.26 -14.23 12.37
C ARG A 392 -6.48 -14.16 10.86
N LYS A 393 -7.14 -15.16 10.28
CA LYS A 393 -7.45 -15.18 8.85
C LYS A 393 -8.38 -14.03 8.46
N GLY A 394 -9.45 -13.84 9.20
CA GLY A 394 -10.42 -12.78 8.94
C GLY A 394 -9.76 -11.40 8.93
N GLN A 395 -8.98 -11.10 9.95
CA GLN A 395 -8.32 -9.80 10.05
C GLN A 395 -7.24 -9.60 9.00
N MET A 396 -6.45 -10.61 8.66
CA MET A 396 -5.44 -10.49 7.59
C MET A 396 -6.07 -10.12 6.24
N TYR A 397 -7.18 -10.76 5.86
CA TYR A 397 -7.86 -10.43 4.60
C TYR A 397 -8.56 -9.06 4.63
N TRP A 398 -9.10 -8.67 5.78
CA TRP A 398 -9.62 -7.32 5.97
C TRP A 398 -8.50 -6.28 5.82
N ASP A 399 -7.39 -6.49 6.52
CA ASP A 399 -6.27 -5.55 6.56
C ASP A 399 -5.57 -5.42 5.20
N TYR A 400 -5.51 -6.51 4.40
CA TYR A 400 -5.05 -6.46 3.01
C TYR A 400 -5.87 -5.46 2.17
N VAL A 401 -7.19 -5.45 2.37
CA VAL A 401 -8.08 -4.54 1.64
C VAL A 401 -8.02 -3.12 2.21
N ALA A 402 -7.96 -2.97 3.52
CA ALA A 402 -7.88 -1.70 4.21
C ALA A 402 -6.56 -0.96 3.94
N ALA A 403 -5.47 -1.71 3.79
CA ALA A 403 -4.14 -1.17 3.58
C ALA A 403 -3.86 -0.78 2.12
N GLU A 404 -4.65 -1.22 1.16
CA GLU A 404 -4.55 -0.85 -0.25
C GLU A 404 -5.09 0.58 -0.47
N ASN A 405 -4.28 1.45 -1.08
CA ASN A 405 -4.58 2.89 -1.14
C ASN A 405 -5.62 3.29 -2.20
N GLY A 406 -5.94 2.43 -3.15
CA GLY A 406 -6.90 2.73 -4.22
C GLY A 406 -8.37 2.63 -3.81
N ALA A 407 -8.67 2.23 -2.57
CA ALA A 407 -10.02 1.96 -2.09
C ALA A 407 -10.80 1.03 -3.05
N GLY A 408 -10.13 -0.05 -3.49
CA GLY A 408 -10.68 -1.06 -4.39
C GLY A 408 -10.59 -0.75 -5.88
N PHE A 409 -10.19 0.45 -6.28
CA PHE A 409 -10.16 0.80 -7.71
C PHE A 409 -9.13 0.00 -8.51
N HIS A 410 -7.98 -0.34 -7.94
CA HIS A 410 -6.93 -1.07 -8.63
C HIS A 410 -7.40 -2.44 -9.13
N ALA A 411 -8.17 -3.19 -8.31
CA ALA A 411 -8.75 -4.48 -8.67
C ALA A 411 -10.08 -4.73 -7.92
N PRO A 412 -11.20 -4.13 -8.36
CA PRO A 412 -12.46 -4.13 -7.61
C PRO A 412 -12.96 -5.52 -7.23
N GLN A 413 -12.83 -6.49 -8.13
CA GLN A 413 -13.29 -7.86 -7.89
C GLN A 413 -12.44 -8.58 -6.84
N ILE A 414 -11.14 -8.32 -6.82
CA ILE A 414 -10.20 -8.92 -5.85
C ILE A 414 -10.48 -8.37 -4.46
N GLY A 415 -10.63 -7.04 -4.33
CA GLY A 415 -10.97 -6.41 -3.05
C GLY A 415 -12.28 -6.94 -2.48
N MET A 416 -13.35 -7.02 -3.27
CA MET A 416 -14.63 -7.58 -2.86
C MET A 416 -14.52 -9.05 -2.44
N GLN A 417 -13.72 -9.86 -3.15
CA GLN A 417 -13.48 -11.26 -2.79
C GLN A 417 -12.75 -11.38 -1.46
N ASN A 418 -11.75 -10.54 -1.22
CA ASN A 418 -11.00 -10.53 0.03
C ASN A 418 -11.87 -10.08 1.22
N CYS A 419 -12.70 -9.04 1.07
CA CYS A 419 -13.68 -8.65 2.08
C CYS A 419 -14.61 -9.83 2.43
N LYS A 420 -15.14 -10.51 1.42
CA LYS A 420 -15.97 -11.71 1.63
C LYS A 420 -15.24 -12.82 2.38
N THR A 421 -13.97 -13.08 2.04
CA THR A 421 -13.14 -14.10 2.72
C THR A 421 -12.93 -13.72 4.18
N SER A 422 -12.67 -12.44 4.46
CA SER A 422 -12.57 -11.89 5.82
C SER A 422 -13.85 -12.12 6.61
N THR A 423 -14.99 -11.71 6.06
CA THR A 423 -16.32 -11.86 6.71
C THR A 423 -16.60 -13.32 7.03
N VAL A 424 -16.42 -14.23 6.06
CA VAL A 424 -16.68 -15.67 6.24
C VAL A 424 -15.77 -16.26 7.33
N ALA A 425 -14.48 -15.91 7.37
CA ALA A 425 -13.58 -16.38 8.39
C ALA A 425 -13.98 -15.84 9.78
N SER A 426 -14.28 -14.56 9.89
CA SER A 426 -14.70 -13.92 11.14
C SER A 426 -15.99 -14.53 11.69
N LEU A 427 -16.98 -14.76 10.83
CA LEU A 427 -18.23 -15.43 11.19
C LEU A 427 -17.99 -16.88 11.63
N LYS A 428 -17.00 -17.58 11.07
CA LYS A 428 -16.64 -18.93 11.53
C LYS A 428 -16.03 -18.93 12.93
N ALA A 429 -15.20 -17.93 13.26
CA ALA A 429 -14.72 -17.73 14.62
C ALA A 429 -15.88 -17.52 15.62
N ILE A 430 -16.85 -16.68 15.24
CA ILE A 430 -18.04 -16.41 16.06
C ILE A 430 -18.89 -17.67 16.23
N GLU A 431 -19.08 -18.49 15.19
CA GLU A 431 -19.81 -19.76 15.25
C GLU A 431 -19.19 -20.71 16.28
N ILE A 432 -17.87 -20.90 16.20
CA ILE A 432 -17.12 -21.77 17.16
C ILE A 432 -17.25 -21.21 18.58
N ALA A 433 -17.08 -19.91 18.75
CA ALA A 433 -17.19 -19.27 20.05
C ALA A 433 -18.61 -19.37 20.62
N THR A 434 -19.63 -19.16 19.81
CA THR A 434 -21.05 -19.26 20.18
C THR A 434 -21.35 -20.63 20.75
N ALA A 435 -20.98 -21.72 20.07
CA ALA A 435 -21.21 -23.08 20.52
C ALA A 435 -20.56 -23.32 21.91
N ALA A 436 -19.31 -22.93 22.07
CA ALA A 436 -18.58 -23.11 23.34
C ALA A 436 -19.13 -22.24 24.48
N LEU A 437 -19.57 -21.02 24.20
CA LEU A 437 -20.12 -20.10 25.20
C LEU A 437 -21.51 -20.53 25.68
N VAL A 438 -22.34 -21.10 24.79
CA VAL A 438 -23.63 -21.71 25.20
C VAL A 438 -23.41 -22.86 26.18
N GLU A 439 -22.43 -23.71 25.93
CA GLU A 439 -22.08 -24.80 26.87
C GLU A 439 -21.61 -24.28 28.25
N LYS A 440 -21.04 -23.06 28.27
CA LYS A 440 -20.64 -22.37 29.50
C LYS A 440 -21.79 -21.61 30.18
N GLY A 441 -22.97 -21.58 29.59
CA GLY A 441 -24.15 -20.88 30.11
C GLY A 441 -24.07 -19.35 29.95
N VAL A 442 -23.31 -18.86 29.02
CA VAL A 442 -23.20 -17.41 28.72
C VAL A 442 -24.47 -16.96 28.01
N ASP A 443 -25.03 -15.83 28.45
CA ASP A 443 -26.14 -15.16 27.76
C ASP A 443 -25.60 -14.45 26.55
N LEU A 444 -25.98 -14.94 25.36
CA LEU A 444 -25.49 -14.40 24.09
C LEU A 444 -26.19 -13.08 23.72
N ASP A 445 -27.41 -12.85 24.17
CA ASP A 445 -28.13 -11.60 23.89
C ASP A 445 -27.47 -10.45 24.69
N GLU A 446 -27.11 -10.71 25.95
CA GLU A 446 -26.35 -9.76 26.77
C GLU A 446 -24.96 -9.49 26.16
N LEU A 447 -24.25 -10.53 25.73
CA LEU A 447 -22.95 -10.42 25.10
C LEU A 447 -23.01 -9.57 23.83
N ASN A 448 -23.97 -9.84 22.94
CA ASN A 448 -24.14 -9.07 21.70
C ASN A 448 -24.46 -7.60 21.99
N ALA A 449 -25.34 -7.32 22.96
CA ALA A 449 -25.67 -5.96 23.33
C ALA A 449 -24.46 -5.19 23.89
N GLU A 450 -23.57 -5.85 24.65
CA GLU A 450 -22.33 -5.28 25.14
C GLU A 450 -21.35 -4.97 24.01
N ILE A 451 -21.18 -5.91 23.07
CA ILE A 451 -20.30 -5.74 21.89
C ILE A 451 -20.80 -4.61 21.01
N ASP A 452 -22.10 -4.62 20.65
CA ASP A 452 -22.69 -3.61 19.79
C ASP A 452 -22.59 -2.20 20.41
N LYS A 453 -22.77 -2.09 21.72
CA LYS A 453 -22.56 -0.83 22.46
C LYS A 453 -21.09 -0.37 22.37
N THR A 454 -20.14 -1.27 22.48
CA THR A 454 -18.71 -0.96 22.42
C THR A 454 -18.33 -0.51 21.02
N ILE A 455 -18.78 -1.21 19.99
CA ILE A 455 -18.56 -0.84 18.58
C ILE A 455 -19.16 0.54 18.29
N ALA A 456 -20.40 0.78 18.68
CA ALA A 456 -21.03 2.09 18.49
C ALA A 456 -20.31 3.23 19.21
N ALA A 457 -19.75 2.98 20.41
CA ALA A 457 -18.97 3.96 21.12
C ALA A 457 -17.67 4.31 20.38
N VAL A 458 -16.95 3.32 19.87
CA VAL A 458 -15.73 3.53 19.06
C VAL A 458 -16.03 4.30 17.79
N GLN A 459 -17.08 3.93 17.06
CA GLN A 459 -17.50 4.64 15.85
C GLN A 459 -17.88 6.10 16.12
N ALA A 460 -18.52 6.37 17.26
CA ALA A 460 -18.90 7.73 17.65
C ALA A 460 -17.71 8.63 18.01
N GLU A 461 -16.55 8.06 18.35
CA GLU A 461 -15.32 8.79 18.64
C GLU A 461 -14.54 9.16 17.36
N GLN A 462 -14.88 8.52 16.22
CA GLN A 462 -14.26 8.82 14.95
C GLN A 462 -14.73 10.19 14.46
N ASP A 463 -13.80 11.11 14.31
CA ASP A 463 -14.06 12.44 13.80
C ASP A 463 -12.95 12.84 12.84
N SER A 464 -13.22 12.68 11.55
CA SER A 464 -12.29 13.01 10.46
C SER A 464 -11.86 14.47 10.43
N THR A 465 -12.57 15.34 11.17
CA THR A 465 -12.20 16.77 11.27
C THR A 465 -11.13 17.05 12.32
N LYS A 466 -10.84 16.11 13.21
CA LYS A 466 -9.76 16.23 14.19
C LYS A 466 -8.42 16.03 13.52
N LYS A 467 -7.89 17.10 12.93
CA LYS A 467 -6.48 17.14 12.53
C LYS A 467 -5.64 17.10 13.80
N ARG A 468 -4.72 16.15 13.90
CA ARG A 468 -3.69 16.22 14.94
C ARG A 468 -2.68 17.28 14.51
N ASP A 469 -2.68 18.41 15.20
CA ASP A 469 -1.65 19.44 15.07
C ASP A 469 -0.34 18.89 15.67
N HIS A 470 0.55 18.44 14.79
CA HIS A 470 1.93 18.20 15.14
C HIS A 470 2.78 19.28 14.47
N ALA A 471 3.40 20.12 15.28
CA ALA A 471 4.45 20.99 14.83
C ALA A 471 5.70 20.15 14.53
N LEU A 472 5.82 19.64 13.30
CA LEU A 472 6.88 18.76 12.84
C LEU A 472 8.25 19.43 12.85
N THR A 473 8.28 20.75 12.67
CA THR A 473 9.46 21.60 12.74
C THR A 473 10.23 21.51 14.07
N ASP A 474 9.58 21.08 15.14
CA ASP A 474 10.21 20.96 16.45
C ASP A 474 11.13 19.74 16.56
N TYR A 475 10.93 18.72 15.73
CA TYR A 475 11.67 17.46 15.77
C TYR A 475 12.68 17.30 14.62
N PHE A 476 12.38 17.83 13.44
CA PHE A 476 13.21 17.73 12.25
C PHE A 476 13.30 19.10 11.53
N PRO A 477 13.99 20.08 12.13
CA PRO A 477 14.00 21.44 11.59
C PRO A 477 14.65 21.57 10.21
N ASN A 478 15.41 20.54 9.79
CA ASN A 478 16.13 20.54 8.51
C ASN A 478 15.43 19.73 7.40
N VAL A 479 14.27 19.16 7.68
CA VAL A 479 13.58 18.23 6.76
C VAL A 479 12.34 18.85 6.09
N ALA A 480 11.84 19.95 6.63
CA ALA A 480 10.74 20.68 6.02
C ALA A 480 11.18 21.28 4.66
N PRO A 481 10.42 21.16 3.57
CA PRO A 481 10.69 21.87 2.34
C PRO A 481 10.63 23.39 2.64
N GLN A 482 11.69 24.08 2.24
CA GLN A 482 11.78 25.54 2.34
C GLN A 482 10.90 26.23 1.31
#